data_fe75e3d78576335bf4e20553dbb21fe6
#
_entry.id   fe75e3d78576335bf4e20553dbb21fe6
#
_cell.length_a   1.000
_cell.length_b   1.000
_cell.length_c   1.000
_cell.angle_alpha   90.00
_cell.angle_beta   90.00
_cell.angle_gamma   90.00
#
_symmetry.space_group_name_H-M   'P 1'
#
loop_
_entity.id
_entity.type
_entity.pdbx_description
1 polymer ?
#
loop_
_entity_poly.entity_id
_entity_poly.type
_entity_poly.pdbx_seq_one_letter_code
_entity_poly.pdbx_strand_id
1 'polypeptide(L)'
;MKTLLYCLLLLCVFVGCTIDHADDSESEELVKVGDRLPSFSVDVTDGDAHYVFSSDHLTGRTMVVFFNTGCSDCQRELPLLNDYYLSHLSEPGFQMVAIAREESAESIADYWQANHLSIPYSPQSDRRIYNLFATMTIPRAYLTSTDGQVVWIGIEKLMLID
;
A
#
# COMPACT_ATOMS: atom_id res chain seq x y z
N MET A 1 -27.59 63.88 -30.30
CA MET A 1 -26.40 63.70 -29.43
C MET A 1 -26.74 63.10 -28.07
N LYS A 2 -27.64 62.13 -27.96
CA LYS A 2 -27.99 61.46 -26.68
C LYS A 2 -28.07 59.94 -26.78
N THR A 3 -27.79 59.34 -27.89
CA THR A 3 -27.86 57.92 -28.13
C THR A 3 -26.52 57.19 -28.18
N LEU A 4 -25.39 57.93 -28.02
CA LEU A 4 -24.05 57.34 -28.07
C LEU A 4 -23.43 57.00 -26.69
N LEU A 5 -24.15 57.30 -25.60
CA LEU A 5 -23.65 57.15 -24.22
C LEU A 5 -24.16 55.90 -23.54
N TYR A 6 -25.02 55.11 -24.18
CA TYR A 6 -25.57 53.88 -23.59
C TYR A 6 -24.93 52.58 -24.02
N CYS A 7 -24.05 52.60 -24.99
CA CYS A 7 -23.34 51.38 -25.45
C CYS A 7 -22.01 51.10 -24.73
N LEU A 8 -21.59 51.93 -23.79
CA LEU A 8 -20.28 51.78 -23.13
C LEU A 8 -20.35 51.20 -21.73
N LEU A 9 -21.52 50.72 -21.29
CA LEU A 9 -21.73 50.27 -19.89
C LEU A 9 -22.17 48.80 -19.76
N LEU A 10 -21.94 47.97 -20.78
CA LEU A 10 -22.34 46.57 -20.78
C LEU A 10 -21.20 45.62 -21.17
N LEU A 11 -19.96 46.00 -20.85
CA LEU A 11 -18.83 45.08 -20.88
C LEU A 11 -18.42 44.74 -19.44
N CYS A 12 -19.35 44.22 -18.66
CA CYS A 12 -19.03 43.47 -17.43
C CYS A 12 -18.39 42.17 -17.86
N VAL A 13 -17.06 42.21 -17.91
CA VAL A 13 -16.21 41.05 -18.00
C VAL A 13 -16.58 40.08 -16.87
N PHE A 14 -17.25 39.00 -17.21
CA PHE A 14 -17.26 37.82 -16.38
C PHE A 14 -15.84 37.25 -16.38
N VAL A 15 -14.99 37.77 -15.51
CA VAL A 15 -13.83 37.02 -15.03
C VAL A 15 -14.40 35.93 -14.16
N GLY A 16 -14.73 34.80 -14.80
CA GLY A 16 -14.94 33.55 -14.10
C GLY A 16 -13.61 33.19 -13.45
N CYS A 17 -13.48 33.46 -12.13
CA CYS A 17 -12.53 32.73 -11.33
C CYS A 17 -12.99 31.26 -11.38
N THR A 18 -12.39 30.50 -12.26
CA THR A 18 -12.25 29.07 -12.04
C THR A 18 -11.38 28.97 -10.79
N ILE A 19 -12.02 28.75 -9.65
CA ILE A 19 -11.34 28.19 -8.49
C ILE A 19 -11.00 26.78 -8.93
N ASP A 20 -9.80 26.60 -9.49
CA ASP A 20 -9.18 25.33 -9.49
C ASP A 20 -9.06 24.96 -8.01
N HIS A 21 -9.99 24.15 -7.53
CA HIS A 21 -9.74 23.31 -6.39
C HIS A 21 -8.62 22.39 -6.86
N ALA A 22 -7.38 22.84 -6.70
CA ALA A 22 -6.29 21.92 -6.49
C ALA A 22 -6.75 21.09 -5.31
N ASP A 23 -7.09 19.85 -5.58
CA ASP A 23 -7.31 18.83 -4.59
C ASP A 23 -5.93 18.65 -3.92
N ASP A 24 -5.69 19.44 -2.86
CA ASP A 24 -4.58 19.30 -1.93
C ASP A 24 -4.81 18.06 -1.04
N SER A 25 -5.36 16.99 -1.58
CA SER A 25 -5.08 15.66 -1.09
C SER A 25 -3.60 15.42 -1.41
N GLU A 26 -2.72 15.80 -0.50
CA GLU A 26 -1.35 15.26 -0.49
C GLU A 26 -1.51 13.77 -0.74
N SER A 27 -1.01 13.29 -1.86
CA SER A 27 -1.23 11.93 -2.32
C SER A 27 -0.69 11.01 -1.21
N GLU A 28 -1.60 10.42 -0.45
CA GLU A 28 -1.30 9.45 0.60
C GLU A 28 -0.39 8.32 0.09
N GLU A 29 -0.38 8.15 -1.21
CA GLU A 29 0.25 7.06 -1.93
C GLU A 29 1.48 7.55 -2.71
N LEU A 30 2.65 7.03 -2.31
CA LEU A 30 3.94 7.35 -2.94
C LEU A 30 4.30 6.34 -4.05
N VAL A 31 3.76 5.11 -4.00
CA VAL A 31 3.95 4.06 -5.00
C VAL A 31 2.65 3.81 -5.72
N LYS A 32 2.66 3.85 -7.06
CA LYS A 32 1.49 3.71 -7.92
C LYS A 32 1.57 2.46 -8.78
N VAL A 33 0.43 2.04 -9.33
CA VAL A 33 0.40 0.99 -10.37
C VAL A 33 1.27 1.43 -11.55
N GLY A 34 2.17 0.53 -11.99
CA GLY A 34 3.17 0.80 -13.01
C GLY A 34 4.55 1.17 -12.47
N ASP A 35 4.66 1.59 -11.21
CA ASP A 35 5.96 1.84 -10.58
C ASP A 35 6.68 0.52 -10.24
N ARG A 36 7.97 0.58 -10.00
CA ARG A 36 8.70 -0.48 -9.31
C ARG A 36 8.60 -0.29 -7.80
N LEU A 37 8.68 -1.39 -7.05
CA LEU A 37 8.83 -1.28 -5.60
C LEU A 37 10.05 -0.43 -5.25
N PRO A 38 9.96 0.42 -4.22
CA PRO A 38 11.13 1.06 -3.63
C PRO A 38 12.18 0.01 -3.22
N SER A 39 13.46 0.38 -3.29
CA SER A 39 14.54 -0.51 -2.81
C SER A 39 14.53 -0.55 -1.28
N PHE A 40 14.38 -1.75 -0.71
CA PHE A 40 14.49 -2.01 0.73
C PHE A 40 14.85 -3.45 1.00
N SER A 41 15.33 -3.70 2.22
CA SER A 41 15.55 -5.05 2.75
C SER A 41 15.06 -5.13 4.19
N VAL A 42 14.48 -6.25 4.57
CA VAL A 42 13.94 -6.51 5.91
C VAL A 42 14.23 -7.93 6.36
N ASP A 43 14.46 -8.12 7.65
CA ASP A 43 14.52 -9.44 8.26
C ASP A 43 13.10 -10.02 8.33
N VAL A 44 12.95 -11.27 7.92
CA VAL A 44 11.67 -11.98 7.83
C VAL A 44 11.70 -13.23 8.69
N THR A 45 10.60 -13.46 9.38
CA THR A 45 10.28 -14.70 10.08
C THR A 45 9.23 -15.47 9.28
N ASP A 46 9.51 -16.76 9.02
CA ASP A 46 8.65 -17.70 8.30
C ASP A 46 8.63 -19.03 9.08
N GLY A 47 7.66 -19.20 9.96
CA GLY A 47 7.68 -20.26 10.94
C GLY A 47 8.96 -20.20 11.80
N ASP A 48 9.77 -21.24 11.76
CA ASP A 48 11.07 -21.30 12.44
C ASP A 48 12.23 -20.76 11.61
N ALA A 49 12.00 -20.42 10.35
CA ALA A 49 13.02 -19.89 9.44
C ALA A 49 13.15 -18.37 9.56
N HIS A 50 14.39 -17.89 9.39
CA HIS A 50 14.70 -16.47 9.33
C HIS A 50 15.56 -16.18 8.09
N TYR A 51 15.20 -15.15 7.33
CA TYR A 51 15.95 -14.74 6.14
C TYR A 51 15.78 -13.23 5.89
N VAL A 52 16.58 -12.70 4.98
CA VAL A 52 16.45 -11.32 4.51
C VAL A 52 15.62 -11.31 3.22
N PHE A 53 14.49 -10.62 3.23
CA PHE A 53 13.76 -10.27 2.01
C PHE A 53 14.34 -8.97 1.45
N SER A 54 14.52 -8.91 0.13
CA SER A 54 14.95 -7.71 -0.57
C SER A 54 14.08 -7.46 -1.81
N SER A 55 13.55 -6.25 -1.92
CA SER A 55 12.79 -5.83 -3.10
C SER A 55 13.62 -5.73 -4.38
N ASP A 56 14.96 -5.70 -4.27
CA ASP A 56 15.87 -5.68 -5.41
C ASP A 56 16.13 -7.10 -5.98
N HIS A 57 15.69 -8.15 -5.28
CA HIS A 57 15.95 -9.56 -5.64
C HIS A 57 14.68 -10.40 -5.63
N LEU A 58 13.66 -9.95 -6.36
CA LEU A 58 12.41 -10.69 -6.49
C LEU A 58 12.60 -11.95 -7.35
N THR A 59 11.99 -13.05 -6.93
CA THR A 59 12.07 -14.34 -7.64
C THR A 59 10.89 -14.59 -8.56
N GLY A 60 9.83 -13.80 -8.40
CA GLY A 60 8.60 -13.89 -9.16
C GLY A 60 7.60 -12.83 -8.75
N ARG A 61 6.33 -13.12 -8.97
CA ARG A 61 5.24 -12.25 -8.53
C ARG A 61 5.28 -12.11 -7.01
N THR A 62 5.26 -10.88 -6.51
CA THR A 62 5.50 -10.59 -5.10
C THR A 62 4.40 -9.73 -4.51
N MET A 63 3.89 -10.10 -3.35
CA MET A 63 2.97 -9.28 -2.56
C MET A 63 3.66 -8.73 -1.31
N VAL A 64 3.68 -7.42 -1.18
CA VAL A 64 4.11 -6.71 0.03
C VAL A 64 2.89 -6.16 0.74
N VAL A 65 2.72 -6.51 2.01
CA VAL A 65 1.58 -6.10 2.82
C VAL A 65 2.06 -5.31 4.03
N PHE A 66 1.45 -4.16 4.30
CA PHE A 66 1.68 -3.39 5.52
C PHE A 66 0.51 -3.54 6.48
N PHE A 67 0.82 -3.80 7.74
CA PHE A 67 -0.18 -4.09 8.78
C PHE A 67 0.26 -3.61 10.17
N ASN A 68 -0.67 -3.72 11.12
CA ASN A 68 -0.42 -3.70 12.56
C ASN A 68 -1.51 -4.55 13.23
N THR A 69 -1.14 -5.40 14.18
CA THR A 69 -2.10 -6.35 14.80
C THR A 69 -3.15 -5.66 15.68
N GLY A 70 -2.90 -4.42 16.12
CA GLY A 70 -3.88 -3.59 16.82
C GLY A 70 -4.89 -2.88 15.91
N CYS A 71 -4.71 -2.94 14.60
CA CYS A 71 -5.61 -2.31 13.62
C CYS A 71 -6.78 -3.24 13.28
N SER A 72 -8.03 -2.82 13.52
CA SER A 72 -9.23 -3.63 13.27
C SER A 72 -9.40 -4.04 11.81
N ASP A 73 -9.05 -3.16 10.87
CA ASP A 73 -9.11 -3.46 9.44
C ASP A 73 -8.04 -4.48 9.04
N CYS A 74 -6.84 -4.39 9.62
CA CYS A 74 -5.81 -5.40 9.43
C CYS A 74 -6.24 -6.76 9.98
N GLN A 75 -6.85 -6.80 11.16
CA GLN A 75 -7.37 -8.04 11.76
C GLN A 75 -8.42 -8.73 10.89
N ARG A 76 -9.22 -7.96 10.17
CA ARG A 76 -10.21 -8.49 9.22
C ARG A 76 -9.56 -9.04 7.95
N GLU A 77 -8.54 -8.36 7.42
CA GLU A 77 -7.93 -8.68 6.13
C GLU A 77 -6.82 -9.76 6.24
N LEU A 78 -6.10 -9.86 7.36
CA LEU A 78 -5.01 -10.81 7.54
C LEU A 78 -5.39 -12.29 7.31
N PRO A 79 -6.57 -12.80 7.77
CA PRO A 79 -6.99 -14.16 7.43
C PRO A 79 -7.21 -14.37 5.93
N LEU A 80 -7.79 -13.41 5.24
CA LEU A 80 -8.02 -13.47 3.78
C LEU A 80 -6.70 -13.47 3.02
N LEU A 81 -5.75 -12.65 3.47
CA LEU A 81 -4.38 -12.61 2.94
C LEU A 81 -3.66 -13.95 3.18
N ASN A 82 -3.90 -14.58 4.31
CA ASN A 82 -3.34 -15.90 4.61
C ASN A 82 -3.88 -16.98 3.66
N ASP A 83 -5.17 -16.98 3.39
CA ASP A 83 -5.78 -17.90 2.42
C ASP A 83 -5.23 -17.64 1.01
N TYR A 84 -5.09 -16.38 0.62
CA TYR A 84 -4.44 -16.00 -0.64
C TYR A 84 -3.00 -16.52 -0.71
N TYR A 85 -2.19 -16.30 0.33
CA TYR A 85 -0.81 -16.81 0.40
C TYR A 85 -0.75 -18.32 0.22
N LEU A 86 -1.55 -19.07 0.96
CA LEU A 86 -1.57 -20.53 0.91
C LEU A 86 -1.99 -21.05 -0.48
N SER A 87 -2.94 -20.37 -1.14
CA SER A 87 -3.40 -20.78 -2.49
C SER A 87 -2.35 -20.55 -3.58
N HIS A 88 -1.38 -19.65 -3.37
CA HIS A 88 -0.34 -19.32 -4.34
C HIS A 88 1.04 -19.94 -4.06
N LEU A 89 1.18 -20.78 -3.01
CA LEU A 89 2.45 -21.45 -2.68
C LEU A 89 2.99 -22.34 -3.82
N SER A 90 2.13 -22.84 -4.70
CA SER A 90 2.54 -23.65 -5.86
C SER A 90 2.97 -22.83 -7.08
N GLU A 91 2.77 -21.51 -7.06
CA GLU A 91 3.19 -20.62 -8.14
C GLU A 91 4.71 -20.46 -8.14
N PRO A 92 5.41 -20.74 -9.25
CA PRO A 92 6.88 -20.63 -9.29
C PRO A 92 7.37 -19.22 -8.99
N GLY A 93 8.19 -19.10 -7.94
CA GLY A 93 8.80 -17.84 -7.53
C GLY A 93 7.86 -16.85 -6.82
N PHE A 94 6.61 -17.21 -6.56
CA PHE A 94 5.71 -16.34 -5.77
C PHE A 94 6.30 -16.05 -4.40
N GLN A 95 6.23 -14.79 -3.99
CA GLN A 95 6.68 -14.32 -2.69
C GLN A 95 5.58 -13.47 -2.05
N MET A 96 5.45 -13.59 -0.74
CA MET A 96 4.62 -12.69 0.05
C MET A 96 5.32 -12.37 1.36
N VAL A 97 5.27 -11.11 1.76
CA VAL A 97 5.80 -10.65 3.04
C VAL A 97 4.85 -9.64 3.68
N ALA A 98 4.48 -9.89 4.93
CA ALA A 98 3.74 -8.95 5.76
C ALA A 98 4.74 -8.12 6.60
N ILE A 99 4.77 -6.81 6.39
CA ILE A 99 5.69 -5.87 7.03
C ILE A 99 4.90 -5.07 8.06
N ALA A 100 5.31 -5.15 9.31
CA ALA A 100 4.64 -4.40 10.37
C ALA A 100 4.89 -2.91 10.24
N ARG A 101 3.95 -2.12 10.71
CA ARG A 101 4.08 -0.69 10.93
C ARG A 101 4.05 -0.41 12.43
N GLU A 102 5.21 -0.12 13.02
CA GLU A 102 5.37 0.22 14.44
C GLU A 102 4.93 -0.91 15.39
N GLU A 103 5.45 -2.12 15.19
CA GLU A 103 5.09 -3.26 16.03
C GLU A 103 6.28 -4.19 16.32
N SER A 104 6.30 -4.77 17.52
CA SER A 104 7.38 -5.65 17.98
C SER A 104 7.22 -7.08 17.46
N ALA A 105 8.34 -7.81 17.41
CA ALA A 105 8.34 -9.21 17.02
C ALA A 105 7.48 -10.09 17.94
N GLU A 106 7.49 -9.83 19.26
CA GLU A 106 6.73 -10.59 20.25
C GLU A 106 5.21 -10.45 20.03
N SER A 107 4.72 -9.20 19.86
CA SER A 107 3.30 -8.93 19.60
C SER A 107 2.81 -9.62 18.33
N ILE A 108 3.62 -9.60 17.27
CA ILE A 108 3.28 -10.24 16.00
C ILE A 108 3.27 -11.76 16.14
N ALA A 109 4.28 -12.36 16.79
CA ALA A 109 4.37 -13.80 16.97
C ALA A 109 3.15 -14.35 17.72
N ASP A 110 2.74 -13.68 18.81
CA ASP A 110 1.55 -14.05 19.58
C ASP A 110 0.28 -14.00 18.73
N TYR A 111 0.12 -12.93 17.93
CA TYR A 111 -1.02 -12.79 17.05
C TYR A 111 -1.04 -13.82 15.93
N TRP A 112 0.11 -14.11 15.27
CA TRP A 112 0.25 -15.14 14.24
C TRP A 112 -0.12 -16.52 14.76
N GLN A 113 0.39 -16.88 15.94
CA GLN A 113 0.07 -18.16 16.58
C GLN A 113 -1.42 -18.27 16.93
N ALA A 114 -1.99 -17.24 17.55
CA ALA A 114 -3.39 -17.23 17.98
C ALA A 114 -4.37 -17.29 16.80
N ASN A 115 -4.01 -16.77 15.63
CA ASN A 115 -4.84 -16.72 14.44
C ASN A 115 -4.42 -17.73 13.35
N HIS A 116 -3.46 -18.60 13.63
CA HIS A 116 -2.96 -19.64 12.71
C HIS A 116 -2.50 -19.07 11.35
N LEU A 117 -1.83 -17.93 11.37
CA LEU A 117 -1.31 -17.29 10.16
C LEU A 117 0.01 -17.93 9.74
N SER A 118 0.19 -18.13 8.45
CA SER A 118 1.39 -18.73 7.83
C SER A 118 2.16 -17.75 6.94
N ILE A 119 1.64 -16.54 6.74
CA ILE A 119 2.33 -15.52 5.92
C ILE A 119 3.67 -15.17 6.56
N PRO A 120 4.79 -15.18 5.81
CA PRO A 120 6.06 -14.65 6.30
C PRO A 120 5.92 -13.19 6.74
N TYR A 121 6.46 -12.83 7.90
CA TYR A 121 6.32 -11.47 8.42
C TYR A 121 7.65 -10.84 8.85
N SER A 122 7.67 -9.51 8.83
CA SER A 122 8.80 -8.70 9.26
C SER A 122 8.36 -7.70 10.32
N PRO A 123 8.86 -7.82 11.57
CA PRO A 123 8.62 -6.81 12.60
C PRO A 123 9.39 -5.54 12.26
N GLN A 124 8.74 -4.39 12.43
CA GLN A 124 9.35 -3.08 12.29
C GLN A 124 8.95 -2.20 13.48
N SER A 125 9.91 -1.73 14.25
CA SER A 125 9.65 -0.85 15.40
C SER A 125 9.31 0.58 15.00
N ASP A 126 9.41 0.90 13.70
CA ASP A 126 9.18 2.23 13.15
C ASP A 126 8.42 2.18 11.82
N ARG A 127 8.33 3.32 11.14
CA ARG A 127 7.61 3.47 9.86
C ARG A 127 8.53 3.61 8.65
N ARG A 128 9.84 3.41 8.80
CA ARG A 128 10.80 3.73 7.72
C ARG A 128 10.48 3.00 6.43
N ILE A 129 10.21 1.70 6.49
CA ILE A 129 9.88 0.92 5.28
C ILE A 129 8.50 1.34 4.75
N TYR A 130 7.49 1.45 5.62
CA TYR A 130 6.16 1.89 5.24
C TYR A 130 6.17 3.27 4.55
N ASN A 131 6.96 4.21 5.05
CA ASN A 131 7.05 5.58 4.52
C ASN A 131 7.70 5.66 3.12
N LEU A 132 8.26 4.58 2.59
CA LEU A 132 8.67 4.50 1.19
C LEU A 132 7.47 4.30 0.24
N PHE A 133 6.34 3.82 0.75
CA PHE A 133 5.16 3.42 -0.02
C PHE A 133 3.99 4.39 0.13
N ALA A 134 3.76 4.87 1.34
CA ALA A 134 2.60 5.71 1.68
C ALA A 134 2.83 6.49 2.98
N THR A 135 1.97 7.46 3.24
CA THR A 135 2.02 8.29 4.46
C THR A 135 1.00 7.89 5.51
N MET A 136 -0.15 7.34 5.11
CA MET A 136 -1.28 7.00 5.98
C MET A 136 -1.88 5.64 5.61
N THR A 137 -2.82 5.16 6.42
CA THR A 137 -3.72 4.04 6.15
C THR A 137 -3.07 2.66 5.99
N ILE A 138 -3.48 1.72 6.84
CA ILE A 138 -3.24 0.28 6.77
C ILE A 138 -4.58 -0.46 7.05
N PRO A 139 -4.77 -1.71 6.57
CA PRO A 139 -3.81 -2.48 5.79
C PRO A 139 -3.63 -1.90 4.39
N ARG A 140 -2.47 -2.16 3.82
CA ARG A 140 -2.13 -1.76 2.47
C ARG A 140 -1.31 -2.87 1.82
N ALA A 141 -1.64 -3.22 0.59
CA ALA A 141 -0.95 -4.28 -0.12
C ALA A 141 -0.58 -3.85 -1.54
N TYR A 142 0.58 -4.31 -1.99
CA TYR A 142 1.13 -4.07 -3.32
C TYR A 142 1.47 -5.40 -3.96
N LEU A 143 0.86 -5.71 -5.10
CA LEU A 143 1.18 -6.90 -5.88
C LEU A 143 2.00 -6.50 -7.09
N THR A 144 3.11 -7.22 -7.32
CA THR A 144 3.95 -7.01 -8.51
C THR A 144 3.73 -8.10 -9.55
N SER A 145 4.05 -7.77 -10.80
CA SER A 145 4.36 -8.74 -11.84
C SER A 145 5.73 -9.40 -11.58
N THR A 146 6.07 -10.40 -12.39
CA THR A 146 7.34 -11.13 -12.27
C THR A 146 8.57 -10.29 -12.53
N ASP A 147 8.44 -9.14 -13.18
CA ASP A 147 9.52 -8.17 -13.43
C ASP A 147 9.62 -7.05 -12.37
N GLY A 148 8.78 -7.14 -11.32
CA GLY A 148 8.80 -6.24 -10.17
C GLY A 148 8.03 -4.91 -10.36
N GLN A 149 7.19 -4.79 -11.42
CA GLN A 149 6.27 -3.66 -11.53
C GLN A 149 5.01 -3.90 -10.69
N VAL A 150 4.56 -2.89 -9.98
CA VAL A 150 3.29 -2.91 -9.23
C VAL A 150 2.14 -2.97 -10.22
N VAL A 151 1.35 -4.04 -10.14
CA VAL A 151 0.19 -4.28 -11.01
C VAL A 151 -1.13 -4.07 -10.28
N TRP A 152 -1.12 -4.08 -8.96
CA TRP A 152 -2.30 -3.88 -8.13
C TRP A 152 -1.93 -3.31 -6.77
N ILE A 153 -2.82 -2.48 -6.22
CA ILE A 153 -2.72 -1.89 -4.89
C ILE A 153 -4.07 -2.05 -4.20
N GLY A 154 -4.06 -2.53 -2.97
CA GLY A 154 -5.22 -2.61 -2.09
C GLY A 154 -5.02 -1.77 -0.84
N ILE A 155 -6.08 -1.06 -0.41
CA ILE A 155 -6.06 -0.17 0.75
C ILE A 155 -7.29 -0.45 1.60
N GLU A 156 -7.13 -0.60 2.92
CA GLU A 156 -8.16 -0.85 3.94
C GLU A 156 -8.96 -2.13 3.71
N LYS A 157 -9.58 -2.26 2.56
CA LYS A 157 -10.36 -3.41 2.15
C LYS A 157 -9.69 -4.04 0.94
N LEU A 158 -8.97 -5.11 1.19
CA LEU A 158 -8.16 -5.78 0.19
C LEU A 158 -9.05 -6.75 -0.60
N MET A 159 -9.69 -6.26 -1.67
CA MET A 159 -10.36 -7.14 -2.63
C MET A 159 -9.27 -7.82 -3.46
N LEU A 160 -8.84 -9.00 -2.97
CA LEU A 160 -7.81 -9.79 -3.62
C LEU A 160 -8.29 -10.26 -4.99
N ILE A 161 -7.43 -10.14 -5.99
CA ILE A 161 -7.66 -10.61 -7.35
C ILE A 161 -6.96 -11.96 -7.54
N ASP A 162 -7.70 -12.93 -8.07
CA ASP A 162 -7.17 -14.26 -8.46
C ASP A 162 -6.29 -14.16 -9.73
#